data_9e61c61293a0a88520a063891195a695
#
_entry.id   9e61c61293a0a88520a063891195a695
#
_cell.length_a   1.000
_cell.length_b   1.000
_cell.length_c   1.000
_cell.angle_alpha   90.00
_cell.angle_beta   90.00
_cell.angle_gamma   90.00
#
_symmetry.space_group_name_H-M   'P 1'
#
loop_
_entity.id
_entity.type
_entity.pdbx_description
1 polymer ?
#
loop_
_entity_poly.entity_id
_entity_poly.type
_entity_poly.pdbx_seq_one_letter_code
_entity_poly.pdbx_strand_id
1 'polypeptide(L)'
;MDTPITHWRAPLLWRAAQLAARGLVGLLGRLKVSGDVPDDLRHGPLVLAVNHISPFDPVVLAAACQVRGIHPRIMATGGLFRAPVIGSLMRRAGHIRVDRGTRSVHHSLETAAGAVAGGSVVLVYPEGRIGLDPGMWPERGKTGAARLAFASGAPVVPVAQWGSHEVLPYRAPKGMLRGLARAVLRRPVIRVRFGAPVLLRDLHPGTPGAARRATGRIIDAITDELVPLRPDEPDRPRHVDPGRPIETTRVHRRRPAR
;
A
#
# COMPACT_ATOMS: atom_id res chain seq x y z
N MET A 1 20.89 -2.11 27.75
CA MET A 1 19.54 -2.17 28.36
C MET A 1 18.55 -2.05 27.24
N ASP A 2 18.03 -3.18 26.74
CA ASP A 2 17.00 -3.19 25.69
C ASP A 2 15.69 -2.73 26.30
N THR A 3 15.28 -1.52 25.94
CA THR A 3 13.95 -1.02 26.29
C THR A 3 12.92 -1.93 25.63
N PRO A 4 11.99 -2.54 26.37
CA PRO A 4 11.01 -3.43 25.74
C PRO A 4 10.22 -2.65 24.68
N ILE A 5 10.22 -3.16 23.47
CA ILE A 5 9.44 -2.58 22.37
C ILE A 5 7.96 -2.68 22.75
N THR A 6 7.38 -1.55 23.09
CA THR A 6 5.93 -1.49 23.37
C THR A 6 5.20 -1.66 22.04
N HIS A 7 4.66 -2.84 21.80
CA HIS A 7 3.87 -3.09 20.59
C HIS A 7 2.61 -2.22 20.57
N TRP A 8 2.40 -1.49 19.50
CA TRP A 8 1.19 -0.72 19.31
C TRP A 8 -0.04 -1.63 19.25
N ARG A 9 -1.01 -1.37 20.12
CA ARG A 9 -2.27 -2.11 20.12
C ARG A 9 -3.30 -1.40 19.25
N ALA A 10 -3.71 -2.06 18.17
CA ALA A 10 -4.74 -1.53 17.28
C ALA A 10 -6.07 -1.32 18.03
N PRO A 11 -6.70 -0.13 17.91
CA PRO A 11 -8.01 0.12 18.49
C PRO A 11 -9.04 -0.92 18.02
N LEU A 12 -9.98 -1.28 18.91
CA LEU A 12 -11.06 -2.22 18.59
C LEU A 12 -11.85 -1.78 17.35
N LEU A 13 -12.07 -0.47 17.19
CA LEU A 13 -12.70 0.10 16.03
C LEU A 13 -11.97 -0.26 14.73
N TRP A 14 -10.63 -0.22 14.71
CA TRP A 14 -9.84 -0.60 13.55
C TRP A 14 -9.92 -2.10 13.28
N ARG A 15 -9.84 -2.91 14.29
CA ARG A 15 -9.99 -4.37 14.17
C ARG A 15 -11.37 -4.75 13.61
N ALA A 16 -12.44 -4.10 14.11
CA ALA A 16 -13.80 -4.27 13.59
C ALA A 16 -13.91 -3.82 12.13
N ALA A 17 -13.29 -2.67 11.77
CA ALA A 17 -13.27 -2.17 10.39
C ALA A 17 -12.54 -3.14 9.45
N GLN A 18 -11.47 -3.79 9.89
CA GLN A 18 -10.77 -4.82 9.10
C GLN A 18 -11.64 -6.08 8.89
N LEU A 19 -12.40 -6.51 9.89
CA LEU A 19 -13.36 -7.61 9.75
C LEU A 19 -14.48 -7.25 8.77
N ALA A 20 -15.03 -6.03 8.87
CA ALA A 20 -16.02 -5.52 7.93
C ALA A 20 -15.45 -5.44 6.51
N ALA A 21 -14.21 -4.97 6.34
CA ALA A 21 -13.50 -4.96 5.07
C ALA A 21 -13.36 -6.37 4.48
N ARG A 22 -13.02 -7.36 5.31
CA ARG A 22 -12.95 -8.77 4.88
C ARG A 22 -14.31 -9.30 4.41
N GLY A 23 -15.39 -9.00 5.13
CA GLY A 23 -16.75 -9.34 4.71
C GLY A 23 -17.12 -8.69 3.38
N LEU A 24 -16.84 -7.39 3.23
CA LEU A 24 -17.10 -6.64 2.00
C LEU A 24 -16.29 -7.19 0.81
N VAL A 25 -15.00 -7.46 1.00
CA VAL A 25 -14.18 -8.08 -0.04
C VAL A 25 -14.69 -9.47 -0.40
N GLY A 26 -15.14 -10.25 0.58
CA GLY A 26 -15.74 -11.57 0.38
C GLY A 26 -17.07 -11.52 -0.40
N LEU A 27 -17.86 -10.45 -0.24
CA LEU A 27 -19.07 -10.22 -1.01
C LEU A 27 -18.76 -9.84 -2.47
N LEU A 28 -17.80 -8.94 -2.68
CA LEU A 28 -17.49 -8.35 -3.98
C LEU A 28 -16.50 -9.17 -4.80
N GLY A 29 -15.81 -10.14 -4.20
CA GLY A 29 -14.78 -10.94 -4.86
C GLY A 29 -14.35 -12.16 -4.06
N ARG A 30 -13.30 -12.80 -4.53
CA ARG A 30 -12.66 -13.96 -3.87
C ARG A 30 -11.24 -13.58 -3.46
N LEU A 31 -11.05 -13.24 -2.19
CA LEU A 31 -9.74 -12.89 -1.65
C LEU A 31 -8.85 -14.13 -1.53
N LYS A 32 -7.66 -14.06 -2.13
CA LYS A 32 -6.58 -15.03 -1.99
C LYS A 32 -5.36 -14.33 -1.41
N VAL A 33 -4.93 -14.76 -0.23
CA VAL A 33 -3.75 -14.22 0.45
C VAL A 33 -2.66 -15.27 0.47
N SER A 34 -1.47 -14.93 -0.03
CA SER A 34 -0.29 -15.80 -0.06
C SER A 34 0.93 -15.09 0.53
N GLY A 35 1.98 -15.86 0.80
CA GLY A 35 3.12 -15.35 1.56
C GLY A 35 2.73 -15.00 2.99
N ASP A 36 3.70 -14.60 3.77
CA ASP A 36 3.47 -14.15 5.15
C ASP A 36 4.55 -13.19 5.60
N VAL A 37 4.29 -12.50 6.69
CA VAL A 37 5.26 -11.68 7.41
C VAL A 37 5.87 -12.55 8.51
N PRO A 38 7.20 -12.54 8.70
CA PRO A 38 7.83 -13.22 9.82
C PRO A 38 7.14 -12.91 11.15
N ASP A 39 6.98 -13.91 12.02
CA ASP A 39 6.17 -13.78 13.24
C ASP A 39 6.65 -12.69 14.18
N ASP A 40 7.97 -12.50 14.28
CA ASP A 40 8.62 -11.44 15.04
C ASP A 40 8.34 -10.03 14.51
N LEU A 41 8.00 -9.90 13.23
CA LEU A 41 7.67 -8.63 12.57
C LEU A 41 6.16 -8.35 12.47
N ARG A 42 5.32 -9.35 12.68
CA ARG A 42 3.86 -9.27 12.48
C ARG A 42 3.19 -8.19 13.33
N HIS A 43 3.73 -7.91 14.47
CA HIS A 43 3.23 -6.90 15.39
C HIS A 43 4.04 -5.59 15.37
N GLY A 44 5.02 -5.46 14.49
CA GLY A 44 5.90 -4.30 14.33
C GLY A 44 7.14 -4.35 15.25
N PRO A 45 8.10 -3.45 15.04
CA PRO A 45 8.10 -2.36 14.03
C PRO A 45 8.30 -2.86 12.59
N LEU A 46 7.46 -2.40 11.67
CA LEU A 46 7.48 -2.88 10.28
C LEU A 46 6.92 -1.83 9.32
N VAL A 47 7.48 -1.75 8.11
CA VAL A 47 6.92 -0.99 6.98
C VAL A 47 6.40 -1.97 5.93
N LEU A 48 5.11 -1.92 5.62
CA LEU A 48 4.52 -2.63 4.48
C LEU A 48 4.50 -1.69 3.27
N ALA A 49 5.21 -2.03 2.22
CA ALA A 49 5.27 -1.26 0.98
C ALA A 49 4.44 -1.96 -0.11
N VAL A 50 3.43 -1.28 -0.65
CA VAL A 50 2.40 -1.92 -1.50
C VAL A 50 2.21 -1.17 -2.80
N ASN A 51 1.94 -1.87 -3.93
CA ASN A 51 1.53 -1.24 -5.18
C ASN A 51 0.10 -0.67 -5.08
N HIS A 52 -0.21 0.35 -5.90
CA HIS A 52 -1.50 1.05 -5.83
C HIS A 52 -2.16 1.15 -7.20
N ILE A 53 -3.19 0.34 -7.44
CA ILE A 53 -3.85 0.19 -8.74
C ILE A 53 -5.33 0.58 -8.76
N SER A 54 -5.96 0.70 -7.58
CA SER A 54 -7.40 0.93 -7.44
C SER A 54 -7.74 1.77 -6.21
N PRO A 55 -8.82 2.56 -6.23
CA PRO A 55 -9.37 3.17 -5.02
C PRO A 55 -9.85 2.14 -3.99
N PHE A 56 -10.05 0.88 -4.37
CA PHE A 56 -10.47 -0.22 -3.50
C PHE A 56 -9.30 -0.88 -2.75
N ASP A 57 -8.06 -0.58 -3.12
CA ASP A 57 -6.87 -1.19 -2.54
C ASP A 57 -6.79 -1.11 -1.01
N PRO A 58 -7.10 0.03 -0.35
CA PRO A 58 -7.03 0.10 1.10
C PRO A 58 -7.98 -0.88 1.80
N VAL A 59 -9.15 -1.15 1.21
CA VAL A 59 -10.12 -2.11 1.74
C VAL A 59 -9.61 -3.55 1.56
N VAL A 60 -9.05 -3.85 0.39
CA VAL A 60 -8.42 -5.16 0.12
C VAL A 60 -7.27 -5.42 1.08
N LEU A 61 -6.40 -4.43 1.30
CA LEU A 61 -5.26 -4.58 2.21
C LEU A 61 -5.68 -4.66 3.68
N ALA A 62 -6.71 -3.93 4.08
CA ALA A 62 -7.29 -4.08 5.42
C ALA A 62 -7.77 -5.52 5.65
N ALA A 63 -8.47 -6.11 4.66
CA ALA A 63 -8.93 -7.49 4.68
C ALA A 63 -7.77 -8.50 4.68
N ALA A 64 -6.77 -8.32 3.81
CA ALA A 64 -5.63 -9.22 3.72
C ALA A 64 -4.76 -9.20 4.98
N CYS A 65 -4.50 -8.02 5.53
CA CYS A 65 -3.80 -7.86 6.80
C CYS A 65 -4.56 -8.52 7.96
N GLN A 66 -5.89 -8.40 7.97
CA GLN A 66 -6.72 -9.09 8.97
C GLN A 66 -6.57 -10.62 8.89
N VAL A 67 -6.51 -11.19 7.68
CA VAL A 67 -6.27 -12.64 7.48
C VAL A 67 -4.92 -13.06 8.08
N ARG A 68 -3.92 -12.17 8.08
CA ARG A 68 -2.57 -12.42 8.65
C ARG A 68 -2.42 -11.96 10.10
N GLY A 69 -3.47 -11.49 10.75
CA GLY A 69 -3.38 -10.95 12.11
C GLY A 69 -2.59 -9.66 12.24
N ILE A 70 -2.43 -8.92 11.13
CA ILE A 70 -1.68 -7.67 11.06
C ILE A 70 -2.64 -6.48 11.12
N HIS A 71 -2.31 -5.49 11.95
CA HIS A 71 -3.14 -4.30 12.14
C HIS A 71 -2.36 -3.03 11.78
N PRO A 72 -2.15 -2.72 10.48
CA PRO A 72 -1.29 -1.61 10.10
C PRO A 72 -1.96 -0.25 10.30
N ARG A 73 -1.14 0.77 10.58
CA ARG A 73 -1.51 2.18 10.43
C ARG A 73 -1.28 2.58 8.98
N ILE A 74 -2.32 2.99 8.28
CA ILE A 74 -2.24 3.31 6.85
C ILE A 74 -1.85 4.78 6.68
N MET A 75 -0.84 5.05 5.86
CA MET A 75 -0.52 6.40 5.40
C MET A 75 -1.47 6.81 4.28
N ALA A 76 -2.32 7.79 4.53
CA ALA A 76 -3.37 8.20 3.60
C ALA A 76 -3.43 9.71 3.40
N THR A 77 -3.90 10.12 2.20
CA THR A 77 -4.01 11.55 1.84
C THR A 77 -4.94 12.32 2.77
N GLY A 78 -4.57 13.57 3.09
CA GLY A 78 -5.36 14.47 3.92
C GLY A 78 -6.79 14.69 3.43
N GLY A 79 -7.08 14.44 2.15
CA GLY A 79 -8.43 14.47 1.60
C GLY A 79 -9.39 13.48 2.30
N LEU A 80 -8.93 12.27 2.58
CA LEU A 80 -9.71 11.26 3.31
C LEU A 80 -9.97 11.69 4.77
N PHE A 81 -9.00 12.33 5.40
CA PHE A 81 -9.15 12.82 6.77
C PHE A 81 -10.11 14.02 6.91
N ARG A 82 -10.39 14.74 5.81
CA ARG A 82 -11.37 15.84 5.79
C ARG A 82 -12.81 15.36 5.58
N ALA A 83 -13.01 14.17 5.05
CA ALA A 83 -14.36 13.60 4.89
C ALA A 83 -14.97 13.32 6.28
N PRO A 84 -16.21 13.77 6.57
CA PRO A 84 -16.76 13.78 7.94
C PRO A 84 -16.69 12.42 8.64
N VAL A 85 -17.28 11.39 8.04
CA VAL A 85 -17.34 10.04 8.64
C VAL A 85 -16.01 9.31 8.48
N ILE A 86 -15.47 9.26 7.26
CA ILE A 86 -14.22 8.55 6.95
C ILE A 86 -13.07 9.17 7.74
N GLY A 87 -12.96 10.49 7.78
CA GLY A 87 -11.89 11.17 8.50
C GLY A 87 -11.93 10.93 10.01
N SER A 88 -13.12 10.85 10.61
CA SER A 88 -13.27 10.48 12.01
C SER A 88 -12.79 9.04 12.26
N LEU A 89 -13.20 8.11 11.39
CA LEU A 89 -12.75 6.72 11.45
C LEU A 89 -11.22 6.62 11.32
N MET A 90 -10.64 7.31 10.33
CA MET A 90 -9.20 7.32 10.07
C MET A 90 -8.40 7.82 11.29
N ARG A 91 -8.84 8.89 11.93
CA ARG A 91 -8.20 9.43 13.14
C ARG A 91 -8.31 8.47 14.32
N ARG A 92 -9.53 7.96 14.59
CA ARG A 92 -9.78 7.03 15.70
C ARG A 92 -9.09 5.68 15.52
N ALA A 93 -8.89 5.25 14.27
CA ALA A 93 -8.14 4.06 13.92
C ALA A 93 -6.61 4.26 14.00
N GLY A 94 -6.14 5.48 14.28
CA GLY A 94 -4.72 5.79 14.41
C GLY A 94 -3.96 5.84 13.09
N HIS A 95 -4.65 6.03 11.96
CA HIS A 95 -4.01 6.17 10.65
C HIS A 95 -3.23 7.47 10.52
N ILE A 96 -2.27 7.52 9.62
CA ILE A 96 -1.32 8.62 9.47
C ILE A 96 -1.72 9.47 8.27
N ARG A 97 -1.96 10.76 8.54
CA ARG A 97 -2.29 11.73 7.50
C ARG A 97 -1.05 12.16 6.74
N VAL A 98 -1.15 12.16 5.40
CA VAL A 98 -0.13 12.66 4.49
C VAL A 98 -0.70 13.81 3.68
N ASP A 99 -0.20 15.02 3.90
CA ASP A 99 -0.50 16.17 3.08
C ASP A 99 0.60 16.38 2.03
N ARG A 100 0.21 16.73 0.82
CA ARG A 100 1.14 17.00 -0.27
C ARG A 100 1.61 18.46 -0.15
N GLY A 101 2.90 18.64 0.02
CA GLY A 101 3.57 19.93 0.18
C GLY A 101 4.86 19.72 0.98
N THR A 102 5.89 20.54 0.77
CA THR A 102 7.23 20.27 1.29
C THR A 102 7.31 20.16 2.81
N ARG A 103 6.73 21.09 3.56
CA ARG A 103 6.76 21.07 5.03
C ARG A 103 5.88 19.97 5.64
N SER A 104 4.69 19.77 5.09
CA SER A 104 3.74 18.79 5.61
C SER A 104 4.16 17.34 5.31
N VAL A 105 4.92 17.10 4.26
CA VAL A 105 5.48 15.77 3.97
C VAL A 105 6.54 15.38 5.00
N HIS A 106 7.40 16.31 5.45
CA HIS A 106 8.36 16.05 6.52
C HIS A 106 7.67 15.66 7.82
N HIS A 107 6.69 16.43 8.25
CA HIS A 107 5.92 16.14 9.45
C HIS A 107 5.18 14.79 9.38
N SER A 108 4.60 14.45 8.22
CA SER A 108 3.97 13.14 8.02
C SER A 108 4.98 12.00 8.12
N LEU A 109 6.20 12.20 7.64
CA LEU A 109 7.26 11.21 7.70
C LEU A 109 7.77 11.04 9.16
N GLU A 110 7.96 12.13 9.89
CA GLU A 110 8.31 12.12 11.32
C GLU A 110 7.24 11.39 12.15
N THR A 111 5.95 11.71 11.91
CA THR A 111 4.83 11.02 12.55
C THR A 111 4.84 9.52 12.25
N ALA A 112 5.12 9.14 11.00
CA ALA A 112 5.20 7.74 10.60
C ALA A 112 6.41 7.04 11.23
N ALA A 113 7.57 7.70 11.28
CA ALA A 113 8.78 7.17 11.90
C ALA A 113 8.58 6.97 13.41
N GLY A 114 7.99 7.94 14.09
CA GLY A 114 7.62 7.81 15.51
C GLY A 114 6.62 6.67 15.75
N ALA A 115 5.66 6.48 14.84
CA ALA A 115 4.73 5.36 14.93
C ALA A 115 5.42 3.99 14.78
N VAL A 116 6.34 3.86 13.83
CA VAL A 116 7.13 2.64 13.63
C VAL A 116 8.04 2.40 14.84
N ALA A 117 8.76 3.42 15.31
CA ALA A 117 9.61 3.33 16.51
C ALA A 117 8.81 2.93 17.76
N GLY A 118 7.54 3.36 17.87
CA GLY A 118 6.58 2.93 18.89
C GLY A 118 5.96 1.55 18.62
N GLY A 119 6.58 0.70 17.79
CA GLY A 119 6.17 -0.68 17.56
C GLY A 119 4.99 -0.87 16.62
N SER A 120 4.64 0.14 15.79
CA SER A 120 3.54 -0.02 14.82
C SER A 120 4.00 -0.67 13.52
N VAL A 121 3.10 -1.41 12.87
CA VAL A 121 3.18 -1.69 11.45
C VAL A 121 2.64 -0.50 10.69
N VAL A 122 3.40 0.07 9.75
CA VAL A 122 2.96 1.19 8.91
C VAL A 122 2.86 0.75 7.46
N LEU A 123 1.69 0.94 6.84
CA LEU A 123 1.45 0.64 5.44
C LEU A 123 1.57 1.90 4.59
N VAL A 124 2.39 1.81 3.55
CA VAL A 124 2.67 2.89 2.62
C VAL A 124 2.57 2.42 1.17
N TYR A 125 2.08 3.32 0.32
CA TYR A 125 2.14 3.16 -1.14
C TYR A 125 3.33 3.96 -1.68
N PRO A 126 4.46 3.32 -2.04
CA PRO A 126 5.66 4.04 -2.47
C PRO A 126 5.44 4.93 -3.69
N GLU A 127 4.51 4.57 -4.56
CA GLU A 127 4.13 5.36 -5.73
C GLU A 127 3.50 6.72 -5.35
N GLY A 128 2.95 6.84 -4.13
CA GLY A 128 2.29 8.04 -3.61
C GLY A 128 1.00 8.41 -4.31
N ARG A 129 0.51 7.56 -5.20
CA ARG A 129 -0.75 7.69 -5.95
C ARG A 129 -1.15 6.35 -6.56
N ILE A 130 -2.38 6.25 -7.04
CA ILE A 130 -2.76 5.14 -7.90
C ILE A 130 -1.96 5.24 -9.21
N GLY A 131 -1.29 4.15 -9.56
CA GLY A 131 -0.45 4.07 -10.74
C GLY A 131 -1.20 4.39 -12.04
N LEU A 132 -0.50 4.97 -13.01
CA LEU A 132 -1.03 5.33 -14.33
C LEU A 132 -0.49 4.42 -15.44
N ASP A 133 0.39 3.50 -15.10
CA ASP A 133 0.90 2.52 -16.07
C ASP A 133 -0.26 1.77 -16.73
N PRO A 134 -0.31 1.65 -18.08
CA PRO A 134 -1.39 0.97 -18.79
C PRO A 134 -1.57 -0.49 -18.36
N GLY A 135 -0.47 -1.19 -18.12
CA GLY A 135 -0.44 -2.55 -17.60
C GLY A 135 -0.64 -2.64 -16.08
N MET A 136 -0.76 -1.53 -15.36
CA MET A 136 -0.88 -1.47 -13.89
C MET A 136 0.33 -2.06 -13.15
N TRP A 137 1.49 -2.03 -13.77
CA TRP A 137 2.75 -2.36 -13.11
C TRP A 137 3.19 -1.24 -12.16
N PRO A 138 3.94 -1.54 -11.09
CA PRO A 138 4.46 -0.53 -10.19
C PRO A 138 5.31 0.49 -10.91
N GLU A 139 5.06 1.74 -10.61
CA GLU A 139 5.77 2.87 -11.18
C GLU A 139 6.92 3.31 -10.29
N ARG A 140 7.73 4.24 -10.78
CA ARG A 140 8.83 4.82 -10.02
C ARG A 140 8.34 5.37 -8.70
N GLY A 141 8.82 4.79 -7.59
CA GLY A 141 8.45 5.19 -6.25
C GLY A 141 9.02 6.56 -5.84
N LYS A 142 8.33 7.19 -4.90
CA LYS A 142 8.84 8.34 -4.13
C LYS A 142 9.67 7.84 -2.96
N THR A 143 10.67 8.61 -2.56
CA THR A 143 11.62 8.22 -1.51
C THR A 143 11.03 8.14 -0.10
N GLY A 144 9.74 8.40 0.08
CA GLY A 144 9.09 8.41 1.40
C GLY A 144 9.19 7.09 2.14
N ALA A 145 8.92 5.95 1.47
CA ALA A 145 9.04 4.63 2.08
C ALA A 145 10.48 4.28 2.51
N ALA A 146 11.46 4.60 1.65
CA ALA A 146 12.88 4.39 1.96
C ALA A 146 13.35 5.28 3.11
N ARG A 147 12.94 6.55 3.11
CA ARG A 147 13.27 7.48 4.22
C ARG A 147 12.62 7.04 5.53
N LEU A 148 11.40 6.52 5.49
CA LEU A 148 10.73 5.95 6.66
C LEU A 148 11.53 4.78 7.22
N ALA A 149 11.93 3.83 6.35
CA ALA A 149 12.74 2.69 6.75
C ALA A 149 14.08 3.13 7.37
N PHE A 150 14.77 4.08 6.76
CA PHE A 150 16.03 4.62 7.28
C PHE A 150 15.86 5.34 8.62
N ALA A 151 14.81 6.15 8.77
CA ALA A 151 14.58 6.91 9.99
C ALA A 151 14.15 6.03 11.18
N SER A 152 13.45 4.92 10.90
CA SER A 152 12.96 4.02 11.94
C SER A 152 13.85 2.80 12.18
N GLY A 153 14.78 2.49 11.27
CA GLY A 153 15.54 1.23 11.27
C GLY A 153 14.70 -0.02 11.02
N ALA A 154 13.42 0.13 10.74
CA ALA A 154 12.51 -0.99 10.58
C ALA A 154 12.66 -1.68 9.22
N PRO A 155 12.47 -3.02 9.17
CA PRO A 155 12.43 -3.76 7.93
C PRO A 155 11.27 -3.30 7.05
N VAL A 156 11.45 -3.48 5.72
CA VAL A 156 10.41 -3.21 4.72
C VAL A 156 9.99 -4.53 4.10
N VAL A 157 8.71 -4.87 4.20
CA VAL A 157 8.12 -6.03 3.53
C VAL A 157 7.35 -5.55 2.30
N PRO A 158 7.70 -6.02 1.10
CA PRO A 158 6.96 -5.74 -0.11
C PRO A 158 5.65 -6.52 -0.11
N VAL A 159 4.59 -5.88 -0.54
CA VAL A 159 3.28 -6.52 -0.70
C VAL A 159 2.77 -6.23 -2.10
N ALA A 160 2.42 -7.25 -2.84
CA ALA A 160 1.78 -7.11 -4.14
C ALA A 160 0.28 -7.40 -4.05
N GLN A 161 -0.52 -6.64 -4.79
CA GLN A 161 -1.94 -6.89 -4.94
C GLN A 161 -2.38 -6.81 -6.39
N TRP A 162 -3.38 -7.63 -6.75
CA TRP A 162 -3.96 -7.70 -8.08
C TRP A 162 -5.45 -8.05 -8.03
N GLY A 163 -6.25 -7.51 -8.95
CA GLY A 163 -7.68 -7.80 -9.08
C GLY A 163 -8.61 -6.79 -8.39
N SER A 164 -8.13 -5.90 -7.53
CA SER A 164 -8.94 -4.86 -6.88
C SER A 164 -9.57 -3.87 -7.88
N HIS A 165 -8.89 -3.62 -9.01
CA HIS A 165 -9.35 -2.77 -10.11
C HIS A 165 -10.55 -3.36 -10.86
N GLU A 166 -10.79 -4.67 -10.77
CA GLU A 166 -11.98 -5.31 -11.34
C GLU A 166 -13.24 -5.00 -10.53
N VAL A 167 -13.09 -4.76 -9.22
CA VAL A 167 -14.18 -4.32 -8.34
C VAL A 167 -14.43 -2.82 -8.51
N LEU A 168 -13.38 -2.02 -8.40
CA LEU A 168 -13.46 -0.57 -8.51
C LEU A 168 -12.33 -0.05 -9.41
N PRO A 169 -12.61 0.13 -10.70
CA PRO A 169 -11.60 0.63 -11.64
C PRO A 169 -11.22 2.07 -11.33
N TYR A 170 -10.01 2.44 -11.70
CA TYR A 170 -9.46 3.79 -11.45
C TYR A 170 -10.35 4.93 -11.98
N ARG A 171 -11.09 4.71 -13.06
CA ARG A 171 -12.01 5.70 -13.65
C ARG A 171 -13.34 5.92 -12.89
N ALA A 172 -13.50 5.30 -11.72
CA ALA A 172 -14.62 5.66 -10.85
C ALA A 172 -14.52 7.15 -10.44
N PRO A 173 -15.62 7.95 -10.41
CA PRO A 173 -16.92 7.49 -9.90
C PRO A 173 -17.98 7.20 -10.98
N LYS A 174 -17.75 7.56 -12.25
CA LYS A 174 -18.75 7.27 -13.29
C LYS A 174 -18.84 5.76 -13.53
N GLY A 175 -19.94 5.16 -13.11
CA GLY A 175 -20.15 3.70 -13.22
C GLY A 175 -19.79 2.87 -11.99
N MET A 176 -19.49 3.49 -10.84
CA MET A 176 -19.16 2.79 -9.60
C MET A 176 -20.22 1.76 -9.21
N LEU A 177 -21.51 2.12 -9.23
CA LEU A 177 -22.61 1.21 -8.91
C LEU A 177 -22.67 0.01 -9.87
N ARG A 178 -22.49 0.25 -11.18
CA ARG A 178 -22.41 -0.84 -12.17
C ARG A 178 -21.19 -1.73 -11.95
N GLY A 179 -20.06 -1.14 -11.57
CA GLY A 179 -18.85 -1.86 -11.22
C GLY A 179 -19.07 -2.78 -10.03
N LEU A 180 -19.65 -2.26 -8.96
CA LEU A 180 -19.97 -3.03 -7.74
C LEU A 180 -20.99 -4.14 -8.01
N ALA A 181 -22.09 -3.85 -8.74
CA ALA A 181 -23.06 -4.87 -9.13
C ALA A 181 -22.42 -5.98 -9.96
N ARG A 182 -21.57 -5.62 -10.93
CA ARG A 182 -20.80 -6.59 -11.72
C ARG A 182 -19.84 -7.40 -10.86
N ALA A 183 -19.19 -6.79 -9.87
CA ALA A 183 -18.28 -7.48 -8.96
C ALA A 183 -19.03 -8.50 -8.10
N VAL A 184 -20.22 -8.18 -7.58
CA VAL A 184 -21.07 -9.14 -6.85
C VAL A 184 -21.40 -10.37 -7.71
N LEU A 185 -21.75 -10.15 -8.99
CA LEU A 185 -22.13 -11.24 -9.91
C LEU A 185 -20.93 -12.07 -10.36
N ARG A 186 -19.81 -11.42 -10.71
CA ARG A 186 -18.63 -12.10 -11.28
C ARG A 186 -17.67 -12.61 -10.23
N ARG A 187 -17.66 -12.00 -9.05
CA ARG A 187 -16.77 -12.29 -7.92
C ARG A 187 -15.31 -12.48 -8.36
N PRO A 188 -14.67 -11.41 -8.88
CA PRO A 188 -13.29 -11.48 -9.37
C PRO A 188 -12.33 -12.00 -8.29
N VAL A 189 -11.25 -12.62 -8.74
CA VAL A 189 -10.21 -13.11 -7.84
C VAL A 189 -9.28 -11.95 -7.48
N ILE A 190 -9.29 -11.58 -6.20
CA ILE A 190 -8.41 -10.55 -5.64
C ILE A 190 -7.25 -11.27 -4.95
N ARG A 191 -6.03 -11.01 -5.40
CA ARG A 191 -4.82 -11.65 -4.89
C ARG A 191 -3.98 -10.64 -4.12
N VAL A 192 -3.48 -11.05 -2.95
CA VAL A 192 -2.51 -10.29 -2.16
C VAL A 192 -1.38 -11.24 -1.77
N ARG A 193 -0.13 -10.81 -1.98
CA ARG A 193 1.05 -11.59 -1.66
C ARG A 193 2.01 -10.76 -0.82
N PHE A 194 2.39 -11.30 0.32
CA PHE A 194 3.43 -10.75 1.19
C PHE A 194 4.76 -11.41 0.82
N GLY A 195 5.78 -10.57 0.55
CA GLY A 195 7.12 -11.01 0.19
C GLY A 195 8.07 -11.07 1.39
N ALA A 196 9.32 -11.42 1.12
CA ALA A 196 10.39 -11.38 2.11
C ALA A 196 10.86 -9.93 2.37
N PRO A 197 11.40 -9.62 3.57
CA PRO A 197 11.95 -8.31 3.86
C PRO A 197 13.03 -7.88 2.85
N VAL A 198 12.94 -6.63 2.38
CA VAL A 198 13.90 -6.05 1.42
C VAL A 198 15.23 -5.75 2.11
N LEU A 199 16.34 -6.22 1.53
CA LEU A 199 17.67 -5.95 2.05
C LEU A 199 18.09 -4.50 1.75
N LEU A 200 18.20 -3.68 2.79
CA LEU A 200 18.60 -2.27 2.70
C LEU A 200 19.85 -1.96 3.56
N ARG A 201 20.42 -2.94 4.26
CA ARG A 201 21.49 -2.74 5.24
C ARG A 201 22.78 -2.16 4.66
N ASP A 202 23.05 -2.41 3.38
CA ASP A 202 24.21 -1.90 2.64
C ASP A 202 24.03 -0.45 2.14
N LEU A 203 22.86 0.15 2.36
CA LEU A 203 22.57 1.51 1.96
C LEU A 203 22.59 2.45 3.16
N HIS A 204 23.65 3.26 3.26
CA HIS A 204 23.78 4.22 4.35
C HIS A 204 22.92 5.48 4.08
N PRO A 205 22.07 5.90 5.03
CA PRO A 205 21.13 7.03 4.84
C PRO A 205 21.79 8.35 4.42
N GLY A 206 23.03 8.61 4.92
CA GLY A 206 23.79 9.82 4.59
C GLY A 206 24.44 9.83 3.21
N THR A 207 24.46 8.69 2.51
CA THR A 207 25.08 8.62 1.18
C THR A 207 24.19 9.26 0.10
N PRO A 208 24.74 10.13 -0.77
CA PRO A 208 23.96 10.70 -1.88
C PRO A 208 23.28 9.62 -2.72
N GLY A 209 21.98 9.78 -2.95
CA GLY A 209 21.18 8.83 -3.72
C GLY A 209 20.76 7.55 -2.99
N ALA A 210 21.17 7.30 -1.73
CA ALA A 210 20.78 6.09 -0.98
C ALA A 210 19.26 5.89 -0.93
N ALA A 211 18.50 6.92 -0.62
CA ALA A 211 17.03 6.84 -0.58
C ALA A 211 16.41 6.50 -1.96
N ARG A 212 17.03 6.94 -3.06
CA ARG A 212 16.59 6.55 -4.41
C ARG A 212 16.88 5.08 -4.69
N ARG A 213 18.09 4.61 -4.37
CA ARG A 213 18.45 3.19 -4.55
C ARG A 213 17.58 2.28 -3.70
N ALA A 214 17.34 2.65 -2.44
CA ALA A 214 16.44 1.91 -1.56
C ALA A 214 15.00 1.87 -2.12
N THR A 215 14.50 3.01 -2.64
CA THR A 215 13.19 3.05 -3.29
C THR A 215 13.13 2.14 -4.51
N GLY A 216 14.17 2.12 -5.34
CA GLY A 216 14.28 1.21 -6.49
C GLY A 216 14.15 -0.24 -6.05
N ARG A 217 14.94 -0.67 -5.05
CA ARG A 217 14.85 -2.04 -4.49
C ARG A 217 13.47 -2.39 -3.95
N ILE A 218 12.80 -1.44 -3.27
CA ILE A 218 11.45 -1.65 -2.75
C ILE A 218 10.45 -1.85 -3.90
N ILE A 219 10.53 -1.01 -4.94
CA ILE A 219 9.65 -1.14 -6.12
C ILE A 219 9.94 -2.42 -6.89
N ASP A 220 11.21 -2.78 -7.06
CA ASP A 220 11.60 -4.03 -7.71
C ASP A 220 11.05 -5.25 -6.95
N ALA A 221 11.19 -5.26 -5.62
CA ALA A 221 10.66 -6.33 -4.78
C ALA A 221 9.12 -6.44 -4.86
N ILE A 222 8.39 -5.30 -4.87
CA ILE A 222 6.93 -5.31 -5.09
C ILE A 222 6.60 -5.86 -6.48
N THR A 223 7.39 -5.52 -7.51
CA THR A 223 7.20 -6.02 -8.87
C THR A 223 7.45 -7.52 -8.95
N ASP A 224 8.48 -8.03 -8.27
CA ASP A 224 8.78 -9.46 -8.22
C ASP A 224 7.65 -10.26 -7.54
N GLU A 225 7.05 -9.72 -6.47
CA GLU A 225 5.88 -10.33 -5.83
C GLU A 225 4.59 -10.21 -6.68
N LEU A 226 4.52 -9.23 -7.58
CA LEU A 226 3.36 -9.04 -8.46
C LEU A 226 3.37 -9.99 -9.66
N VAL A 227 4.54 -10.34 -10.20
CA VAL A 227 4.70 -11.24 -11.35
C VAL A 227 3.86 -12.53 -11.21
N PRO A 228 3.96 -13.32 -10.13
CA PRO A 228 3.19 -14.56 -9.99
C PRO A 228 1.69 -14.34 -9.82
N LEU A 229 1.24 -13.12 -9.58
CA LEU A 229 -0.18 -12.79 -9.47
C LEU A 229 -0.81 -12.46 -10.84
N ARG A 230 0.02 -12.30 -11.88
CA ARG A 230 -0.35 -11.83 -13.23
C ARG A 230 0.04 -12.82 -14.31
N PRO A 231 -0.64 -13.98 -14.41
CA PRO A 231 -0.32 -14.97 -15.45
C PRO A 231 -0.69 -14.52 -16.87
N ASP A 232 -1.53 -13.49 -16.97
CA ASP A 232 -2.01 -12.87 -18.20
C ASP A 232 -0.99 -11.92 -18.86
N GLU A 233 0.07 -11.54 -18.14
CA GLU A 233 1.09 -10.62 -18.61
C GLU A 233 2.46 -11.03 -18.03
N PRO A 234 3.13 -12.01 -18.65
CA PRO A 234 4.37 -12.60 -18.14
C PRO A 234 5.55 -11.61 -18.21
N ASP A 235 5.53 -10.67 -19.18
CA ASP A 235 6.55 -9.64 -19.28
C ASP A 235 6.26 -8.51 -18.31
N ARG A 236 7.24 -8.25 -17.45
CA ARG A 236 7.15 -7.17 -16.47
C ARG A 236 7.79 -5.90 -17.01
N PRO A 237 7.01 -4.89 -17.42
CA PRO A 237 7.59 -3.57 -17.69
C PRO A 237 8.18 -3.06 -16.37
N ARG A 238 9.50 -2.95 -16.34
CA ARG A 238 10.20 -2.20 -15.30
C ARG A 238 10.26 -0.78 -15.75
N HIS A 239 9.69 0.11 -15.00
CA HIS A 239 9.86 1.54 -15.10
C HIS A 239 8.81 2.36 -15.83
N VAL A 240 9.01 3.54 -15.52
CA VAL A 240 8.46 4.79 -15.99
C VAL A 240 8.48 4.84 -17.48
N ASP A 241 7.32 4.90 -18.06
CA ASP A 241 7.14 5.41 -19.40
C ASP A 241 7.64 6.88 -19.44
N PRO A 242 8.70 7.21 -20.21
CA PRO A 242 9.17 8.59 -20.36
C PRO A 242 8.14 9.49 -21.06
N GLY A 243 7.17 8.91 -21.78
CA GLY A 243 6.03 9.61 -22.38
C GLY A 243 4.87 9.81 -21.42
N ARG A 244 5.03 9.54 -20.13
CA ARG A 244 4.02 9.64 -19.11
C ARG A 244 3.61 11.08 -18.87
N PRO A 245 2.31 11.40 -18.98
CA PRO A 245 1.85 12.74 -18.69
C PRO A 245 2.14 13.10 -17.22
N ILE A 246 2.78 14.24 -17.03
CA ILE A 246 3.06 14.83 -15.71
C ILE A 246 1.74 15.14 -14.99
N GLU A 247 0.66 15.35 -15.74
CA GLU A 247 -0.68 15.57 -15.23
C GLU A 247 -1.32 14.26 -14.74
N THR A 248 -1.69 14.28 -13.48
CA THR A 248 -2.30 13.16 -12.76
C THR A 248 -3.81 13.01 -13.01
N THR A 249 -4.34 13.58 -14.09
CA THR A 249 -5.75 13.45 -14.41
C THR A 249 -6.08 12.03 -14.83
N ARG A 250 -7.12 11.48 -14.23
CA ARG A 250 -7.60 10.09 -14.39
C ARG A 250 -7.96 9.67 -15.83
N VAL A 251 -7.74 10.56 -16.78
CA VAL A 251 -8.17 10.44 -18.20
C VAL A 251 -7.19 9.59 -19.02
N HIS A 252 -5.96 9.36 -18.58
CA HIS A 252 -4.87 8.89 -19.43
C HIS A 252 -4.41 7.45 -19.24
N ARG A 253 -5.17 6.59 -18.55
CA ARG A 253 -4.93 5.16 -18.71
C ARG A 253 -5.28 4.74 -20.14
N ARG A 254 -4.31 4.69 -20.99
CA ARG A 254 -4.47 4.05 -22.31
C ARG A 254 -4.80 2.57 -22.07
N ARG A 255 -5.79 2.06 -22.78
CA ARG A 255 -5.95 0.62 -22.93
C ARG A 255 -4.68 0.11 -23.60
N PRO A 256 -4.10 -1.03 -23.16
CA PRO A 256 -3.11 -1.69 -23.99
C PRO A 256 -3.73 -1.90 -25.38
N ALA A 257 -2.95 -1.63 -26.42
CA ALA A 257 -3.31 -2.02 -27.77
C ALA A 257 -3.51 -3.55 -27.74
N ARG A 258 -4.62 -4.00 -28.31
CA ARG A 258 -4.89 -5.42 -28.47
C ARG A 258 -3.92 -6.01 -29.48
#